data_f338dd95ca28581a22f8fbb07ba06ab1
#
_entry.id   f338dd95ca28581a22f8fbb07ba06ab1
#
_cell.length_a   1.000
_cell.length_b   1.000
_cell.length_c   1.000
_cell.angle_alpha   90.00
_cell.angle_beta   90.00
_cell.angle_gamma   90.00
#
_symmetry.space_group_name_H-M   'P 1'
#
loop_
_entity.id
_entity.type
_entity.pdbx_description
1 polymer ?
#
loop_
_entity_poly.entity_id
_entity_poly.type
_entity_poly.pdbx_seq_one_letter_code
_entity_poly.pdbx_strand_id
1 'polypeptide(L)'
;MTISLKNKIIKSLEDIKAVNPVAINVKKLSSLTDFMIIASGTSNRHITAISEKVIDGLKKNKIKEVKVEGQGGDDWVLVDVGDVIVHLMSSEAREFYDLESLWDPDL
;
A
#
# COMPACT_ATOMS: atom_id res chain seq x y z
N MET A 1 9.54 12.68 7.33
CA MET A 1 9.56 11.45 8.09
C MET A 1 8.44 10.54 7.62
N THR A 2 7.67 9.92 8.54
CA THR A 2 6.62 8.97 8.14
C THR A 2 5.54 9.60 7.27
N ILE A 3 5.09 10.80 7.59
CA ILE A 3 4.08 11.51 6.78
C ILE A 3 4.61 11.81 5.39
N SER A 4 5.86 12.23 5.29
CA SER A 4 6.50 12.48 4.00
C SER A 4 6.59 11.20 3.17
N LEU A 5 6.95 10.09 3.80
CA LEU A 5 7.01 8.78 3.14
C LEU A 5 5.62 8.35 2.65
N LYS A 6 4.61 8.50 3.51
CA LYS A 6 3.23 8.20 3.15
C LYS A 6 2.81 9.01 1.91
N ASN A 7 3.09 10.30 1.91
CA ASN A 7 2.70 11.18 0.80
C ASN A 7 3.40 10.81 -0.50
N LYS A 8 4.67 10.41 -0.44
CA LYS A 8 5.40 9.95 -1.62
C LYS A 8 4.82 8.68 -2.20
N ILE A 9 4.41 7.76 -1.34
CA ILE A 9 3.78 6.51 -1.80
C ILE A 9 2.42 6.82 -2.44
N ILE A 10 1.61 7.66 -1.82
CA ILE A 10 0.32 8.07 -2.39
C ILE A 10 0.53 8.71 -3.77
N LYS A 11 1.54 9.56 -3.92
CA LYS A 11 1.81 10.16 -5.22
C LYS A 11 2.19 9.12 -6.26
N SER A 12 3.00 8.13 -5.90
CA SER A 12 3.34 7.03 -6.81
C SER A 12 2.08 6.28 -7.24
N LEU A 13 1.16 6.04 -6.31
CA LEU A 13 -0.10 5.37 -6.62
C LEU A 13 -0.95 6.19 -7.59
N GLU A 14 -1.04 7.49 -7.36
CA GLU A 14 -1.79 8.38 -8.25
C GLU A 14 -1.18 8.43 -9.64
N ASP A 15 0.15 8.47 -9.74
CA ASP A 15 0.86 8.54 -11.02
C ASP A 15 0.57 7.32 -11.90
N ILE A 16 0.32 6.17 -11.32
CA ILE A 16 0.02 4.95 -12.07
C ILE A 16 -1.48 4.60 -12.05
N LYS A 17 -2.29 5.55 -11.62
CA LYS A 17 -3.75 5.44 -11.64
C LYS A 17 -4.29 4.26 -10.82
N ALA A 18 -3.67 4.01 -9.68
CA ALA A 18 -4.22 3.05 -8.73
C ALA A 18 -5.62 3.50 -8.30
N VAL A 19 -6.50 2.54 -8.05
CA VAL A 19 -7.91 2.83 -7.74
C VAL A 19 -8.07 3.10 -6.25
N ASN A 20 -8.66 4.23 -5.93
CA ASN A 20 -9.02 4.64 -4.56
C ASN A 20 -7.91 4.42 -3.53
N PRO A 21 -6.74 5.07 -3.68
CA PRO A 21 -5.71 4.96 -2.65
C PRO A 21 -6.19 5.62 -1.36
N VAL A 22 -6.09 4.89 -0.26
CA VAL A 22 -6.51 5.34 1.06
C VAL A 22 -5.36 5.14 2.03
N ALA A 23 -5.06 6.16 2.83
CA ALA A 23 -4.05 6.07 3.88
C ALA A 23 -4.76 6.14 5.23
N ILE A 24 -4.52 5.15 6.08
CA ILE A 24 -5.12 5.07 7.41
C ILE A 24 -4.02 5.19 8.44
N ASN A 25 -4.20 6.11 9.38
CA ASN A 25 -3.28 6.24 10.51
C ASN A 25 -3.62 5.16 11.53
N VAL A 26 -2.70 4.22 11.73
CA VAL A 26 -2.92 3.09 12.64
C VAL A 26 -2.00 3.13 13.85
N LYS A 27 -1.40 4.27 14.14
CA LYS A 27 -0.47 4.40 15.28
C LYS A 27 -1.08 3.95 16.61
N LYS A 28 -2.34 4.25 16.83
CA LYS A 28 -3.03 3.89 18.05
C LYS A 28 -3.46 2.42 18.11
N LEU A 29 -3.52 1.76 16.94
CA LEU A 29 -4.00 0.39 16.85
C LEU A 29 -2.88 -0.63 16.64
N SER A 30 -1.71 -0.18 16.25
CA SER A 30 -0.59 -1.06 15.95
C SER A 30 0.72 -0.48 16.47
N SER A 31 1.53 -1.34 17.07
CA SER A 31 2.89 -0.99 17.45
C SER A 31 3.89 -1.26 16.33
N LEU A 32 3.44 -1.86 15.22
CA LEU A 32 4.30 -2.33 14.15
C LEU A 32 4.45 -1.34 13.00
N THR A 33 3.44 -0.51 12.78
CA THR A 33 3.45 0.44 11.67
C THR A 33 2.63 1.67 12.03
N ASP A 34 2.92 2.79 11.38
CA ASP A 34 2.21 4.05 11.62
C ASP A 34 1.06 4.26 10.64
N PHE A 35 1.24 3.85 9.39
CA PHE A 35 0.23 4.02 8.35
C PHE A 35 0.02 2.74 7.58
N MET A 36 -1.22 2.49 7.23
CA MET A 36 -1.60 1.46 6.29
C MET A 36 -2.16 2.15 5.05
N ILE A 37 -1.64 1.81 3.89
CA ILE A 37 -2.13 2.35 2.63
C ILE A 37 -2.76 1.20 1.87
N ILE A 38 -3.96 1.43 1.33
CA ILE A 38 -4.69 0.43 0.57
C ILE A 38 -5.06 1.05 -0.77
N ALA A 39 -4.81 0.34 -1.84
CA ALA A 39 -5.20 0.75 -3.19
C ALA A 39 -5.53 -0.48 -4.01
N SER A 40 -6.29 -0.29 -5.07
CA SER A 40 -6.65 -1.40 -5.95
C SER A 40 -6.06 -1.22 -7.33
N GLY A 41 -5.87 -2.35 -8.01
CA GLY A 41 -5.52 -2.38 -9.43
C GLY A 41 -6.65 -3.03 -10.21
N THR A 42 -6.75 -2.70 -11.49
CA THR A 42 -7.83 -3.18 -12.36
C THR A 42 -7.57 -4.59 -12.90
N SER A 43 -6.35 -5.08 -12.76
CA SER A 43 -5.95 -6.41 -13.23
C SER A 43 -4.70 -6.83 -12.45
N ASN A 44 -4.33 -8.10 -12.55
CA ASN A 44 -3.09 -8.58 -11.95
C ASN A 44 -1.87 -7.86 -12.54
N ARG A 45 -1.89 -7.59 -13.82
CA ARG A 45 -0.82 -6.82 -14.49
C ARG A 45 -0.73 -5.41 -13.91
N HIS A 46 -1.88 -4.76 -13.68
CA HIS A 46 -1.92 -3.43 -13.10
C HIS A 46 -1.38 -3.45 -11.66
N ILE A 47 -1.80 -4.42 -10.86
CA ILE A 47 -1.30 -4.57 -9.49
C ILE A 47 0.22 -4.73 -9.48
N THR A 48 0.76 -5.55 -10.37
CA THR A 48 2.20 -5.74 -10.48
C THR A 48 2.89 -4.42 -10.87
N ALA A 49 2.34 -3.71 -11.84
CA ALA A 49 2.90 -2.42 -12.28
C ALA A 49 2.87 -1.39 -11.15
N ILE A 50 1.78 -1.37 -10.36
CA ILE A 50 1.67 -0.48 -9.19
C ILE A 50 2.76 -0.82 -8.18
N SER A 51 2.95 -2.10 -7.88
CA SER A 51 3.97 -2.50 -6.90
C SER A 51 5.36 -2.08 -7.34
N GLU A 52 5.67 -2.25 -8.63
CA GLU A 52 6.97 -1.85 -9.18
C GLU A 52 7.16 -0.33 -9.09
N LYS A 53 6.12 0.45 -9.38
CA LYS A 53 6.18 1.90 -9.29
C LYS A 53 6.45 2.36 -7.86
N VAL A 54 5.78 1.75 -6.89
CA VAL A 54 5.98 2.07 -5.48
C VAL A 54 7.40 1.71 -5.05
N ILE A 55 7.87 0.52 -5.41
CA ILE A 55 9.22 0.06 -5.07
C ILE A 55 10.27 0.99 -5.69
N ASP A 56 10.11 1.37 -6.95
CA ASP A 56 11.04 2.29 -7.60
C ASP A 56 11.09 3.65 -6.90
N GLY A 57 9.93 4.17 -6.52
CA GLY A 57 9.86 5.42 -5.78
C GLY A 57 10.58 5.32 -4.43
N LEU A 58 10.43 4.20 -3.75
CA LEU A 58 11.11 3.98 -2.47
C LEU A 58 12.62 3.94 -2.66
N LYS A 59 13.10 3.24 -3.69
CA LYS A 59 14.54 3.17 -4.00
C LYS A 59 15.11 4.55 -4.32
N LYS A 60 14.39 5.35 -5.09
CA LYS A 60 14.82 6.71 -5.42
C LYS A 60 14.94 7.60 -4.19
N ASN A 61 14.16 7.32 -3.16
CA ASN A 61 14.21 8.04 -1.90
C ASN A 61 15.13 7.35 -0.88
N LYS A 62 15.97 6.42 -1.33
CA LYS A 62 16.97 5.73 -0.52
C LYS A 62 16.40 4.91 0.62
N ILE A 63 15.19 4.43 0.45
CA ILE A 63 14.58 3.49 1.40
C ILE A 63 15.12 2.10 1.08
N LYS A 64 15.86 1.52 2.01
CA LYS A 64 16.60 0.28 1.77
C LYS A 64 15.87 -0.97 2.22
N GLU A 65 15.13 -0.88 3.31
CA GLU A 65 14.44 -2.04 3.87
C GLU A 65 13.01 -2.11 3.36
N VAL A 66 12.85 -2.76 2.23
CA VAL A 66 11.55 -2.95 1.60
C VAL A 66 11.31 -4.45 1.49
N LYS A 67 10.24 -4.93 2.12
CA LYS A 67 9.82 -6.33 2.02
C LYS A 67 8.58 -6.39 1.14
N VAL A 68 8.59 -7.31 0.17
CA VAL A 68 7.48 -7.46 -0.77
C VAL A 68 6.99 -8.90 -0.70
N GLU A 69 5.69 -9.07 -0.54
CA GLU A 69 5.06 -10.39 -0.53
C GLU A 69 3.91 -10.41 -1.52
N GLY A 70 3.69 -11.58 -2.13
CA GLY A 70 2.58 -11.79 -3.05
C GLY A 70 2.83 -11.33 -4.48
N GLN A 71 4.00 -10.77 -4.78
CA GLN A 71 4.32 -10.33 -6.12
C GLN A 71 4.31 -11.55 -7.06
N GLY A 72 3.60 -11.43 -8.17
CA GLY A 72 3.38 -12.55 -9.07
C GLY A 72 2.20 -13.43 -8.69
N GLY A 73 1.58 -13.16 -7.54
CA GLY A 73 0.35 -13.83 -7.13
C GLY A 73 -0.87 -13.17 -7.75
N ASP A 74 -2.05 -13.54 -7.24
CA ASP A 74 -3.27 -13.21 -7.95
C ASP A 74 -3.91 -11.88 -7.55
N ASP A 75 -4.14 -11.65 -6.25
CA ASP A 75 -5.04 -10.59 -5.85
C ASP A 75 -4.47 -9.60 -4.85
N TRP A 76 -3.30 -9.86 -4.31
CA TRP A 76 -2.84 -9.09 -3.17
C TRP A 76 -1.31 -9.05 -3.11
N VAL A 77 -0.76 -7.84 -3.23
CA VAL A 77 0.67 -7.60 -3.04
C VAL A 77 0.84 -6.70 -1.83
N LEU A 78 1.74 -7.08 -0.95
CA LEU A 78 2.05 -6.30 0.24
C LEU A 78 3.46 -5.72 0.12
N VAL A 79 3.59 -4.42 0.33
CA VAL A 79 4.89 -3.75 0.35
C VAL A 79 5.08 -3.17 1.76
N ASP A 80 6.02 -3.71 2.50
CA ASP A 80 6.27 -3.35 3.90
C ASP A 80 7.57 -2.56 3.99
N VAL A 81 7.48 -1.32 4.44
CA VAL A 81 8.65 -0.47 4.67
C VAL A 81 8.81 -0.10 6.15
N GLY A 82 8.18 -0.85 7.04
CA GLY A 82 8.26 -0.63 8.47
C GLY A 82 7.21 0.36 8.97
N ASP A 83 7.44 1.63 8.77
CA ASP A 83 6.50 2.67 9.23
C ASP A 83 5.23 2.76 8.39
N VAL A 84 5.25 2.22 7.19
CA VAL A 84 4.11 2.19 6.28
C VAL A 84 4.01 0.81 5.66
N ILE A 85 2.82 0.26 5.63
CA ILE A 85 2.53 -1.00 4.94
C ILE A 85 1.53 -0.69 3.83
N VAL A 86 1.85 -1.08 2.60
CA VAL A 86 1.00 -0.84 1.44
C VAL A 86 0.36 -2.14 1.00
N HIS A 87 -0.96 -2.13 0.92
CA HIS A 87 -1.75 -3.26 0.40
C HIS A 87 -2.26 -2.90 -0.98
N LEU A 88 -1.85 -3.68 -1.97
CA LEU A 88 -2.28 -3.51 -3.36
C LEU A 88 -3.12 -4.72 -3.71
N MET A 89 -4.40 -4.50 -3.95
CA MET A 89 -5.39 -5.58 -4.04
C MET A 89 -6.26 -5.43 -5.28
N SER A 90 -6.80 -6.56 -5.75
CA SER A 90 -7.90 -6.47 -6.71
C SER A 90 -9.11 -5.84 -6.02
N SER A 91 -10.03 -5.28 -6.80
CA SER A 91 -11.25 -4.72 -6.23
C SER A 91 -12.05 -5.76 -5.46
N GLU A 92 -12.05 -7.00 -5.96
CA GLU A 92 -12.77 -8.11 -5.32
C GLU A 92 -12.15 -8.50 -3.99
N ALA A 93 -10.82 -8.62 -3.94
CA ALA A 93 -10.13 -8.95 -2.69
C ALA A 93 -10.29 -7.83 -1.68
N ARG A 94 -10.19 -6.57 -2.12
CA ARG A 94 -10.36 -5.42 -1.26
C ARG A 94 -11.74 -5.40 -0.60
N GLU A 95 -12.78 -5.67 -1.36
CA GLU A 95 -14.14 -5.73 -0.84
C GLU A 95 -14.32 -6.92 0.10
N PHE A 96 -13.81 -8.08 -0.28
CA PHE A 96 -13.96 -9.30 0.50
C PHE A 96 -13.28 -9.22 1.86
N TYR A 97 -12.03 -8.77 1.91
CA TYR A 97 -11.27 -8.70 3.16
C TYR A 97 -11.58 -7.46 3.98
N ASP A 98 -11.95 -6.39 3.31
CA ASP A 98 -12.39 -5.13 3.96
C ASP A 98 -11.44 -4.68 5.07
N LEU A 99 -10.16 -4.58 4.75
CA LEU A 99 -9.14 -4.15 5.70
C LEU A 99 -9.42 -2.73 6.23
N GLU A 100 -10.05 -1.91 5.42
CA GLU A 100 -10.37 -0.54 5.78
C GLU A 100 -11.27 -0.48 7.01
N SER A 101 -12.29 -1.32 7.06
CA SER A 101 -13.18 -1.41 8.23
C SER A 101 -12.44 -1.92 9.46
N LEU A 102 -11.53 -2.87 9.25
CA LEU A 102 -10.79 -3.48 10.34
C LEU A 102 -9.82 -2.50 11.01
N TRP A 103 -9.19 -1.62 10.22
CA TRP A 103 -8.12 -0.76 10.70
C TRP A 103 -8.50 0.71 10.84
N ASP A 104 -9.69 1.11 10.40
CA ASP A 104 -10.12 2.50 10.51
C ASP A 104 -10.65 2.77 11.92
N PRO A 105 -9.98 3.63 12.70
CA PRO A 105 -10.40 3.89 14.07
C PRO A 105 -11.73 4.65 14.18
N ASP A 106 -12.21 5.21 13.06
CA ASP A 106 -13.45 6.00 13.03
C ASP A 106 -14.66 5.18 12.61
N LEU A 107 -14.47 3.89 12.35
CA LEU A 107 -15.59 3.00 12.00
C LEU A 107 -16.13 2.24 13.20
#